data_9228388a07d8c4a594eb1e9b4f31094e
#
_entry.id   9228388a07d8c4a594eb1e9b4f31094e
#
_cell.length_a   1.000
_cell.length_b   1.000
_cell.length_c   1.000
_cell.angle_alpha   90.00
_cell.angle_beta   90.00
_cell.angle_gamma   90.00
#
_symmetry.space_group_name_H-M   'P 1'
#
loop_
_entity.id
_entity.type
_entity.pdbx_description
1 polymer ?
#
loop_
_entity_poly.entity_id
_entity_poly.type
_entity_poly.pdbx_seq_one_letter_code
_entity_poly.pdbx_strand_id
1 'polypeptide(L)'
;MKHITLLILYFIVVIIITITKYVTNATKYNFTALGGIPEDMSEDTAIKNGELFNGTLATMLKENDTLFFPNVTFYMMGGIVAHDLNKVTISFDGTIIFSKDQKKWPRTGNGKKAQVLECLHFYNCNNMVFTSSGKGLIDGQGAGWWGIPGIGYLELGENRPRLFNMENGQHNLVENIILKNSPYWTFWAHGVKYLEVRNVDISARRTDHDGHDIIDLSAFNTDGFDVAGDYVWIHDCTVWNQDDCVCAKDGSTNMLFERINASGVGLTIGSIGSSTNRNITFRDIYMHNTYKGIYMKFRDLNHGGIVEDILYENIVIDNPEQWPIWIGPAQQSDSDNLCAAHPCSICWPKLPEKVAPCYSASGRYINITLRNITVNNPQMHPGVIFGNLTTPMENLVFDNVKFNNPKKGEEQYYVCKNVGNAIAMGDTNPVPTCFKDMTITTR
;
A
#
# COMPACT_ATOMS: atom_id res chain seq x y z
N MET A 1 -59.92 7.61 -33.17
CA MET A 1 -58.74 6.92 -33.62
C MET A 1 -57.57 7.82 -34.03
N LYS A 2 -57.75 8.87 -34.82
CA LYS A 2 -56.65 9.77 -35.27
C LYS A 2 -55.90 10.49 -34.12
N HIS A 3 -56.55 10.86 -33.00
CA HIS A 3 -55.87 11.52 -31.86
C HIS A 3 -55.03 10.59 -31.03
N ILE A 4 -55.36 9.30 -30.91
CA ILE A 4 -54.59 8.30 -30.17
C ILE A 4 -53.27 7.96 -30.90
N THR A 5 -53.33 7.86 -32.24
CA THR A 5 -52.17 7.61 -33.08
C THR A 5 -51.13 8.75 -33.00
N LEU A 6 -51.60 10.00 -32.95
CA LEU A 6 -50.74 11.20 -32.83
C LEU A 6 -50.03 11.25 -31.47
N LEU A 7 -50.76 10.91 -30.39
CA LEU A 7 -50.18 10.86 -29.04
C LEU A 7 -49.08 9.77 -28.91
N ILE A 8 -49.33 8.60 -29.46
CA ILE A 8 -48.35 7.49 -29.46
C ILE A 8 -47.10 7.87 -30.26
N LEU A 9 -47.27 8.50 -31.44
CA LEU A 9 -46.14 8.98 -32.23
C LEU A 9 -45.32 10.04 -31.49
N TYR A 10 -45.98 10.96 -30.81
CA TYR A 10 -45.31 12.00 -29.98
C TYR A 10 -44.52 11.39 -28.84
N PHE A 11 -45.08 10.40 -28.12
CA PHE A 11 -44.37 9.69 -27.04
C PHE A 11 -43.19 8.88 -27.58
N ILE A 12 -43.34 8.21 -28.76
CA ILE A 12 -42.22 7.47 -29.37
C ILE A 12 -41.11 8.43 -29.81
N VAL A 13 -41.45 9.56 -30.42
CA VAL A 13 -40.47 10.58 -30.83
C VAL A 13 -39.77 11.21 -29.62
N VAL A 14 -40.49 11.51 -28.52
CA VAL A 14 -39.92 12.02 -27.29
C VAL A 14 -39.01 10.98 -26.62
N ILE A 15 -39.40 9.69 -26.61
CA ILE A 15 -38.57 8.61 -26.10
C ILE A 15 -37.33 8.42 -26.97
N ILE A 16 -37.44 8.46 -28.28
CA ILE A 16 -36.28 8.36 -29.19
C ILE A 16 -35.34 9.57 -29.01
N ILE A 17 -35.87 10.80 -28.88
CA ILE A 17 -35.07 12.00 -28.65
C ILE A 17 -34.42 11.98 -27.28
N THR A 18 -35.07 11.44 -26.23
CA THR A 18 -34.45 11.25 -24.91
C THR A 18 -33.41 10.14 -24.92
N ILE A 19 -33.62 9.04 -25.62
CA ILE A 19 -32.62 7.97 -25.72
C ILE A 19 -31.40 8.41 -26.59
N THR A 20 -31.61 9.18 -27.66
CA THR A 20 -30.49 9.71 -28.47
C THR A 20 -29.69 10.82 -27.77
N LYS A 21 -30.23 11.47 -26.75
CA LYS A 21 -29.49 12.44 -25.95
C LYS A 21 -28.51 11.83 -24.91
N TYR A 22 -28.53 10.51 -24.70
CA TYR A 22 -27.69 9.81 -23.73
C TYR A 22 -26.67 8.83 -24.32
N VAL A 23 -26.53 8.75 -25.63
CA VAL A 23 -25.38 8.09 -26.25
C VAL A 23 -24.25 9.14 -26.35
N THR A 24 -23.57 9.41 -25.24
CA THR A 24 -22.26 10.05 -25.33
C THR A 24 -21.37 9.05 -26.08
N ASN A 25 -21.00 9.37 -27.32
CA ASN A 25 -20.03 8.56 -28.06
C ASN A 25 -18.73 8.57 -27.25
N ALA A 26 -18.35 7.41 -26.70
CA ALA A 26 -17.06 7.22 -26.04
C ALA A 26 -15.93 7.56 -27.03
N THR A 27 -15.04 8.45 -26.67
CA THR A 27 -13.89 8.84 -27.49
C THR A 27 -12.64 8.18 -26.95
N LYS A 28 -11.84 7.59 -27.84
CA LYS A 28 -10.51 7.10 -27.51
C LYS A 28 -9.46 8.10 -27.96
N TYR A 29 -8.85 8.79 -27.02
CA TYR A 29 -7.75 9.73 -27.23
C TYR A 29 -6.42 9.00 -27.17
N ASN A 30 -5.62 9.07 -28.25
CA ASN A 30 -4.26 8.56 -28.25
C ASN A 30 -3.31 9.69 -27.82
N PHE A 31 -2.52 9.48 -26.77
CA PHE A 31 -1.66 10.50 -26.20
C PHE A 31 -0.64 11.06 -27.21
N THR A 32 -0.06 10.21 -28.06
CA THR A 32 0.83 10.67 -29.16
C THR A 32 0.06 11.54 -30.16
N ALA A 33 -1.17 11.18 -30.52
CA ALA A 33 -1.99 11.96 -31.46
C ALA A 33 -2.41 13.33 -30.87
N LEU A 34 -2.47 13.44 -29.52
CA LEU A 34 -2.71 14.71 -28.83
C LEU A 34 -1.49 15.61 -28.79
N GLY A 35 -0.31 15.14 -29.21
CA GLY A 35 0.94 15.88 -29.18
C GLY A 35 1.97 15.37 -28.16
N GLY A 36 1.69 14.25 -27.50
CA GLY A 36 2.67 13.58 -26.62
C GLY A 36 3.90 13.15 -27.40
N ILE A 37 5.07 13.46 -26.88
CA ILE A 37 6.38 13.26 -27.52
C ILE A 37 6.98 11.97 -26.94
N PRO A 38 7.01 10.86 -27.71
CA PRO A 38 7.64 9.63 -27.26
C PRO A 38 9.15 9.64 -27.51
N GLU A 39 9.88 8.72 -26.85
CA GLU A 39 11.29 8.36 -27.04
C GLU A 39 12.28 9.53 -26.89
N ASP A 40 11.89 10.65 -26.29
CA ASP A 40 12.76 11.78 -25.96
C ASP A 40 12.84 11.95 -24.43
N MET A 41 14.03 11.67 -23.89
CA MET A 41 14.32 11.70 -22.45
C MET A 41 14.83 13.09 -21.98
N SER A 42 14.61 14.15 -22.74
CA SER A 42 14.95 15.50 -22.31
C SER A 42 13.98 16.04 -21.26
N GLU A 43 14.49 16.85 -20.32
CA GLU A 43 13.66 17.49 -19.30
C GLU A 43 12.59 18.44 -19.89
N ASP A 44 12.88 19.06 -21.03
CA ASP A 44 11.91 19.91 -21.72
C ASP A 44 10.75 19.08 -22.30
N THR A 45 11.01 17.87 -22.77
CA THR A 45 9.98 16.92 -23.19
C THR A 45 9.22 16.39 -21.99
N ALA A 46 9.88 16.09 -20.86
CA ALA A 46 9.18 15.69 -19.65
C ALA A 46 8.15 16.73 -19.21
N ILE A 47 8.52 18.00 -19.21
CA ILE A 47 7.62 19.12 -18.86
C ILE A 47 6.44 19.19 -19.84
N LYS A 48 6.68 19.18 -21.14
CA LYS A 48 5.62 19.23 -22.18
C LYS A 48 4.65 18.07 -22.08
N ASN A 49 5.17 16.85 -21.89
CA ASN A 49 4.33 15.67 -21.71
C ASN A 49 3.48 15.74 -20.43
N GLY A 50 4.06 16.22 -19.33
CA GLY A 50 3.34 16.44 -18.06
C GLY A 50 2.22 17.49 -18.20
N GLU A 51 2.52 18.63 -18.82
CA GLU A 51 1.53 19.69 -19.10
C GLU A 51 0.41 19.20 -20.01
N LEU A 52 0.74 18.45 -21.06
CA LEU A 52 -0.25 17.86 -21.96
C LEU A 52 -1.16 16.86 -21.23
N PHE A 53 -0.59 16.01 -20.39
CA PHE A 53 -1.39 15.04 -19.62
C PHE A 53 -2.34 15.76 -18.65
N ASN A 54 -1.83 16.73 -17.88
CA ASN A 54 -2.66 17.57 -17.01
C ASN A 54 -3.78 18.29 -17.77
N GLY A 55 -3.43 18.92 -18.90
CA GLY A 55 -4.42 19.59 -19.73
C GLY A 55 -5.49 18.64 -20.28
N THR A 56 -5.10 17.44 -20.68
CA THR A 56 -6.04 16.41 -21.16
C THR A 56 -7.01 15.97 -20.06
N LEU A 57 -6.50 15.69 -18.85
CA LEU A 57 -7.33 15.30 -17.70
C LEU A 57 -8.30 16.41 -17.30
N ALA A 58 -7.83 17.67 -17.30
CA ALA A 58 -8.60 18.79 -16.79
C ALA A 58 -9.68 19.29 -17.76
N THR A 59 -9.48 19.16 -19.08
CA THR A 59 -10.32 19.88 -20.05
C THR A 59 -10.92 19.03 -21.17
N MET A 60 -10.40 17.83 -21.42
CA MET A 60 -10.81 17.07 -22.59
C MET A 60 -11.70 15.86 -22.26
N LEU A 61 -11.35 15.10 -21.22
CA LEU A 61 -12.02 13.83 -20.92
C LEU A 61 -13.42 14.03 -20.38
N LYS A 62 -14.34 13.23 -20.90
CA LYS A 62 -15.76 13.15 -20.49
C LYS A 62 -16.08 11.73 -20.07
N GLU A 63 -17.26 11.53 -19.50
CA GLU A 63 -17.76 10.20 -19.16
C GLU A 63 -17.66 9.24 -20.34
N ASN A 64 -17.16 8.03 -20.09
CA ASN A 64 -16.91 6.91 -20.99
C ASN A 64 -15.73 7.12 -21.96
N ASP A 65 -15.00 8.22 -21.88
CA ASP A 65 -13.80 8.41 -22.70
C ASP A 65 -12.64 7.53 -22.21
N THR A 66 -11.73 7.25 -23.14
CA THR A 66 -10.49 6.54 -22.87
C THR A 66 -9.30 7.40 -23.26
N LEU A 67 -8.39 7.65 -22.35
CA LEU A 67 -7.06 8.16 -22.66
C LEU A 67 -6.10 6.96 -22.80
N PHE A 68 -5.46 6.83 -23.94
CA PHE A 68 -4.62 5.71 -24.31
C PHE A 68 -3.18 6.14 -24.55
N PHE A 69 -2.26 5.57 -23.77
CA PHE A 69 -0.82 5.67 -23.96
C PHE A 69 -0.35 4.47 -24.79
N PRO A 70 0.09 4.65 -26.04
CA PRO A 70 0.53 3.55 -26.89
C PRO A 70 1.83 2.93 -26.36
N ASN A 71 2.18 1.75 -26.88
CA ASN A 71 3.37 0.98 -26.48
C ASN A 71 4.68 1.62 -26.98
N VAL A 72 5.00 2.79 -26.43
CA VAL A 72 6.24 3.55 -26.60
C VAL A 72 6.60 4.17 -25.25
N THR A 73 7.78 4.75 -25.13
CA THR A 73 8.25 5.38 -23.90
C THR A 73 7.92 6.87 -23.87
N PHE A 74 7.30 7.34 -22.80
CA PHE A 74 7.09 8.76 -22.52
C PHE A 74 7.89 9.19 -21.29
N TYR A 75 8.77 10.16 -21.45
CA TYR A 75 9.39 10.83 -20.32
C TYR A 75 8.47 11.95 -19.84
N MET A 76 8.23 12.02 -18.53
CA MET A 76 7.14 12.84 -17.99
C MET A 76 7.54 13.55 -16.69
N MET A 77 7.22 14.82 -16.59
CA MET A 77 7.29 15.55 -15.34
C MET A 77 6.07 15.16 -14.47
N GLY A 78 6.28 14.99 -13.15
CA GLY A 78 5.21 14.73 -12.21
C GLY A 78 4.32 15.95 -11.95
N GLY A 79 3.51 15.86 -10.92
CA GLY A 79 2.47 16.84 -10.65
C GLY A 79 1.25 16.66 -11.55
N ILE A 80 1.00 15.42 -12.01
CA ILE A 80 -0.20 15.07 -12.77
C ILE A 80 -1.37 14.97 -11.82
N VAL A 81 -2.38 15.81 -12.01
CA VAL A 81 -3.53 15.91 -11.12
C VAL A 81 -4.83 15.83 -11.89
N ALA A 82 -5.72 14.97 -11.46
CA ALA A 82 -7.09 14.87 -11.95
C ALA A 82 -8.09 15.13 -10.82
N HIS A 83 -9.16 15.83 -11.14
CA HIS A 83 -10.27 16.11 -10.21
C HIS A 83 -11.58 15.66 -10.82
N ASP A 84 -12.42 15.03 -10.02
CA ASP A 84 -13.84 14.78 -10.28
C ASP A 84 -14.14 14.05 -11.61
N LEU A 85 -13.18 13.27 -12.12
CA LEU A 85 -13.40 12.43 -13.30
C LEU A 85 -14.37 11.30 -12.95
N ASN A 86 -15.24 10.97 -13.92
CA ASN A 86 -16.23 9.91 -13.74
C ASN A 86 -16.36 9.03 -14.98
N LYS A 87 -16.30 7.71 -14.78
CA LYS A 87 -16.39 6.70 -15.84
C LYS A 87 -15.35 6.92 -16.96
N VAL A 88 -14.13 7.21 -16.62
CA VAL A 88 -13.03 7.39 -17.57
C VAL A 88 -12.08 6.21 -17.48
N THR A 89 -11.57 5.75 -18.62
CA THR A 89 -10.52 4.75 -18.70
C THR A 89 -9.18 5.40 -19.03
N ILE A 90 -8.12 5.08 -18.29
CA ILE A 90 -6.75 5.43 -18.63
C ILE A 90 -5.99 4.13 -18.89
N SER A 91 -5.57 3.93 -20.15
CA SER A 91 -4.89 2.71 -20.60
C SER A 91 -3.41 3.01 -20.84
N PHE A 92 -2.53 2.33 -20.10
CA PHE A 92 -1.08 2.47 -20.18
C PHE A 92 -0.49 1.23 -20.87
N ASP A 93 -0.39 1.23 -22.20
CA ASP A 93 0.19 0.09 -22.91
C ASP A 93 1.71 0.23 -23.12
N GLY A 94 2.24 1.44 -22.93
CA GLY A 94 3.66 1.76 -23.02
C GLY A 94 4.33 1.96 -21.67
N THR A 95 5.43 2.68 -21.70
CA THR A 95 6.23 3.03 -20.52
C THR A 95 6.11 4.52 -20.22
N ILE A 96 5.77 4.87 -18.98
CA ILE A 96 5.91 6.23 -18.46
C ILE A 96 7.11 6.24 -17.51
N ILE A 97 8.09 7.11 -17.79
CA ILE A 97 9.25 7.34 -16.94
C ILE A 97 9.16 8.76 -16.39
N PHE A 98 9.06 8.90 -15.09
CA PHE A 98 9.04 10.22 -14.45
C PHE A 98 10.44 10.85 -14.39
N SER A 99 10.51 12.17 -14.48
CA SER A 99 11.75 12.92 -14.28
C SER A 99 12.32 12.70 -12.88
N LYS A 100 13.63 12.66 -12.77
CA LYS A 100 14.35 12.68 -11.49
C LYS A 100 14.94 14.07 -11.15
N ASP A 101 14.63 15.09 -11.95
CA ASP A 101 15.09 16.46 -11.68
C ASP A 101 14.29 17.12 -10.57
N GLN A 102 14.73 16.92 -9.33
CA GLN A 102 14.11 17.49 -8.14
C GLN A 102 13.99 19.03 -8.18
N LYS A 103 14.84 19.72 -8.93
CA LYS A 103 14.84 21.19 -9.00
C LYS A 103 13.70 21.71 -9.86
N LYS A 104 13.38 21.00 -10.93
CA LYS A 104 12.27 21.33 -11.84
C LYS A 104 10.94 20.73 -11.39
N TRP A 105 10.97 19.84 -10.40
CA TRP A 105 9.76 19.16 -9.93
C TRP A 105 8.71 20.13 -9.40
N PRO A 106 7.44 20.01 -9.81
CA PRO A 106 6.36 20.89 -9.37
C PRO A 106 6.13 20.81 -7.86
N ARG A 107 5.84 21.95 -7.25
CA ARG A 107 5.67 22.07 -5.80
C ARG A 107 4.48 22.97 -5.47
N THR A 108 3.85 22.70 -4.31
CA THR A 108 2.88 23.62 -3.70
C THR A 108 3.57 24.49 -2.66
N GLY A 109 3.14 25.75 -2.56
CA GLY A 109 3.72 26.69 -1.58
C GLY A 109 5.08 27.22 -1.99
N ASN A 110 5.74 27.92 -1.07
CA ASN A 110 7.00 28.63 -1.31
C ASN A 110 8.04 28.32 -0.23
N GLY A 111 9.31 28.41 -0.62
CA GLY A 111 10.46 28.29 0.29
C GLY A 111 10.61 26.90 0.91
N LYS A 112 11.11 26.84 2.14
CA LYS A 112 11.40 25.57 2.84
C LYS A 112 10.18 24.70 3.17
N LYS A 113 8.97 25.25 3.07
CA LYS A 113 7.71 24.53 3.30
C LYS A 113 7.07 24.01 1.99
N ALA A 114 7.70 24.26 0.85
CA ALA A 114 7.20 23.80 -0.44
C ALA A 114 7.17 22.27 -0.48
N GLN A 115 5.99 21.70 -0.71
CA GLN A 115 5.80 20.26 -0.84
C GLN A 115 5.85 19.88 -2.31
N VAL A 116 6.53 18.77 -2.63
CA VAL A 116 6.51 18.21 -3.99
C VAL A 116 5.09 17.74 -4.33
N LEU A 117 4.67 17.92 -5.58
CA LEU A 117 3.47 17.28 -6.08
C LEU A 117 3.75 15.81 -6.38
N GLU A 118 2.73 14.98 -6.29
CA GLU A 118 2.83 13.54 -6.56
C GLU A 118 3.12 13.27 -8.04
N CYS A 119 3.57 12.06 -8.38
CA CYS A 119 3.71 11.68 -9.79
C CYS A 119 2.33 11.69 -10.47
N LEU A 120 1.38 10.89 -9.94
CA LEU A 120 -0.02 10.84 -10.38
C LEU A 120 -0.93 11.04 -9.17
N HIS A 121 -1.92 11.91 -9.27
CA HIS A 121 -2.88 12.14 -8.20
C HIS A 121 -4.31 12.32 -8.71
N PHE A 122 -5.23 11.46 -8.26
CA PHE A 122 -6.63 11.42 -8.66
C PHE A 122 -7.52 11.74 -7.46
N TYR A 123 -8.17 12.91 -7.47
CA TYR A 123 -9.07 13.38 -6.42
C TYR A 123 -10.53 13.18 -6.80
N ASN A 124 -11.36 12.64 -5.91
CA ASN A 124 -12.81 12.46 -6.09
C ASN A 124 -13.18 11.76 -7.40
N CYS A 125 -12.26 10.99 -7.99
CA CYS A 125 -12.48 10.31 -9.27
C CYS A 125 -13.27 9.01 -9.03
N ASN A 126 -14.34 8.81 -9.81
CA ASN A 126 -15.26 7.70 -9.60
C ASN A 126 -15.42 6.85 -10.85
N ASN A 127 -15.67 5.55 -10.65
CA ASN A 127 -15.89 4.61 -11.76
C ASN A 127 -14.74 4.62 -12.78
N MET A 128 -13.52 4.91 -12.31
CA MET A 128 -12.32 4.94 -13.16
C MET A 128 -11.81 3.54 -13.41
N VAL A 129 -11.24 3.33 -14.59
CA VAL A 129 -10.47 2.14 -14.92
C VAL A 129 -9.06 2.55 -15.31
N PHE A 130 -8.08 2.09 -14.55
CA PHE A 130 -6.67 2.20 -14.88
C PHE A 130 -6.18 0.82 -15.31
N THR A 131 -5.79 0.67 -16.57
CA THR A 131 -5.52 -0.64 -17.14
C THR A 131 -4.40 -0.61 -18.16
N SER A 132 -4.01 -1.79 -18.64
CA SER A 132 -3.16 -1.99 -19.81
C SER A 132 -3.60 -3.24 -20.56
N SER A 133 -3.42 -3.25 -21.87
CA SER A 133 -3.62 -4.46 -22.70
C SER A 133 -2.45 -5.46 -22.56
N GLY A 134 -1.32 -5.00 -22.04
CA GLY A 134 -0.14 -5.79 -21.70
C GLY A 134 0.25 -5.56 -20.25
N LYS A 135 1.52 -5.30 -20.02
CA LYS A 135 2.04 -4.82 -18.73
C LYS A 135 2.62 -3.43 -18.91
N GLY A 136 1.76 -2.41 -18.92
CA GLY A 136 2.19 -1.02 -18.96
C GLY A 136 3.04 -0.67 -17.76
N LEU A 137 4.15 0.03 -17.97
CA LEU A 137 5.12 0.34 -16.93
C LEU A 137 5.05 1.82 -16.55
N ILE A 138 4.97 2.09 -15.26
CA ILE A 138 5.11 3.44 -14.69
C ILE A 138 6.32 3.42 -13.76
N ASP A 139 7.40 4.09 -14.16
CA ASP A 139 8.67 4.16 -13.41
C ASP A 139 8.84 5.54 -12.78
N GLY A 140 8.85 5.58 -11.44
CA GLY A 140 9.02 6.81 -10.66
C GLY A 140 10.45 7.32 -10.56
N GLN A 141 11.43 6.59 -11.10
CA GLN A 141 12.86 6.96 -11.02
C GLN A 141 13.35 7.21 -9.57
N GLY A 142 12.83 6.45 -8.62
CA GLY A 142 13.04 6.63 -7.19
C GLY A 142 14.51 6.71 -6.77
N ALA A 143 15.40 6.05 -7.50
CA ALA A 143 16.83 6.11 -7.21
C ALA A 143 17.41 7.54 -7.21
N GLY A 144 16.77 8.49 -7.89
CA GLY A 144 17.10 9.92 -7.84
C GLY A 144 16.57 10.62 -6.57
N TRP A 145 15.72 9.97 -5.79
CA TRP A 145 15.06 10.51 -4.60
C TRP A 145 15.49 9.83 -3.31
N TRP A 146 15.90 8.55 -3.38
CA TRP A 146 16.28 7.76 -2.22
C TRP A 146 17.57 8.24 -1.59
N GLY A 147 17.71 8.01 -0.28
CA GLY A 147 18.93 8.30 0.44
C GLY A 147 20.09 7.36 0.07
N ILE A 148 21.24 7.60 0.70
CA ILE A 148 22.41 6.74 0.60
C ILE A 148 22.72 6.23 2.02
N PRO A 149 22.72 4.91 2.25
CA PRO A 149 22.98 4.36 3.58
C PRO A 149 24.33 4.85 4.13
N GLY A 150 24.36 5.30 5.38
CA GLY A 150 25.56 5.77 6.04
C GLY A 150 26.07 7.15 5.66
N ILE A 151 25.48 7.79 4.63
CA ILE A 151 25.83 9.16 4.20
C ILE A 151 24.71 10.14 4.56
N GLY A 152 23.52 9.65 4.71
CA GLY A 152 22.31 10.41 5.06
C GLY A 152 21.20 10.25 4.04
N TYR A 153 20.02 10.60 4.47
CA TYR A 153 18.86 10.73 3.59
C TYR A 153 19.04 12.01 2.77
N LEU A 154 18.46 12.03 1.57
CA LEU A 154 18.35 13.25 0.83
C LEU A 154 17.69 14.33 1.71
N GLU A 155 18.11 15.56 1.62
CA GLU A 155 17.67 16.69 2.48
C GLU A 155 16.15 16.84 2.60
N LEU A 156 15.41 16.25 1.70
CA LEU A 156 13.95 16.37 1.61
C LEU A 156 13.20 15.36 2.50
N GLY A 157 13.89 14.39 3.11
CA GLY A 157 13.26 13.44 4.02
C GLY A 157 12.01 12.79 3.42
N GLU A 158 10.85 13.04 4.00
CA GLU A 158 9.54 12.58 3.53
C GLU A 158 8.94 13.44 2.41
N ASN A 159 9.58 14.54 2.00
CA ASN A 159 9.12 15.38 0.89
C ASN A 159 9.56 14.82 -0.46
N ARG A 160 9.09 13.61 -0.74
CA ARG A 160 9.31 12.85 -2.00
C ARG A 160 7.95 12.54 -2.62
N PRO A 161 7.81 12.56 -3.97
CA PRO A 161 6.52 12.28 -4.60
C PRO A 161 6.13 10.81 -4.45
N ARG A 162 4.87 10.55 -4.15
CA ARG A 162 4.28 9.22 -4.30
C ARG A 162 4.05 8.93 -5.77
N LEU A 163 4.03 7.65 -6.14
CA LEU A 163 3.94 7.29 -7.56
C LEU A 163 2.48 7.33 -8.07
N PHE A 164 1.56 6.69 -7.35
CA PHE A 164 0.17 6.58 -7.76
C PHE A 164 -0.76 6.88 -6.58
N ASN A 165 -1.45 8.00 -6.62
CA ASN A 165 -2.33 8.43 -5.54
C ASN A 165 -3.80 8.48 -5.96
N MET A 166 -4.67 7.99 -5.10
CA MET A 166 -6.12 8.12 -5.20
C MET A 166 -6.70 8.67 -3.90
N GLU A 167 -7.55 9.67 -4.00
CA GLU A 167 -8.15 10.30 -2.82
C GLU A 167 -9.65 10.48 -3.00
N ASN A 168 -10.44 10.02 -2.01
CA ASN A 168 -11.90 10.12 -1.96
C ASN A 168 -12.67 9.54 -3.17
N GLY A 169 -12.10 8.61 -3.92
CA GLY A 169 -12.73 8.00 -5.09
C GLY A 169 -13.54 6.75 -4.75
N GLN A 170 -14.50 6.39 -5.60
CA GLN A 170 -15.32 5.18 -5.43
C GLN A 170 -15.49 4.41 -6.73
N HIS A 171 -15.67 3.06 -6.59
CA HIS A 171 -15.89 2.12 -7.69
C HIS A 171 -14.79 2.18 -8.75
N ASN A 172 -13.54 2.25 -8.31
CA ASN A 172 -12.38 2.31 -9.19
C ASN A 172 -11.73 0.95 -9.33
N LEU A 173 -11.20 0.68 -10.52
CA LEU A 173 -10.42 -0.51 -10.87
C LEU A 173 -9.01 -0.11 -11.30
N VAL A 174 -7.99 -0.78 -10.75
CA VAL A 174 -6.61 -0.65 -11.20
C VAL A 174 -6.10 -2.05 -11.54
N GLU A 175 -5.67 -2.27 -12.77
CA GLU A 175 -5.28 -3.59 -13.21
C GLU A 175 -4.19 -3.62 -14.28
N ASN A 176 -3.45 -4.75 -14.35
CA ASN A 176 -2.52 -5.07 -15.43
C ASN A 176 -1.41 -4.03 -15.66
N ILE A 177 -0.93 -3.38 -14.60
CA ILE A 177 0.14 -2.38 -14.67
C ILE A 177 1.31 -2.73 -13.77
N ILE A 178 2.50 -2.22 -14.12
CA ILE A 178 3.72 -2.33 -13.33
C ILE A 178 4.04 -0.94 -12.75
N LEU A 179 4.16 -0.85 -11.44
CA LEU A 179 4.58 0.34 -10.71
C LEU A 179 6.01 0.12 -10.20
N LYS A 180 6.97 0.88 -10.73
CA LYS A 180 8.37 0.64 -10.48
C LYS A 180 9.06 1.86 -9.85
N ASN A 181 9.99 1.58 -8.94
CA ASN A 181 10.91 2.58 -8.37
C ASN A 181 10.22 3.87 -7.92
N SER A 182 9.17 3.73 -7.11
CA SER A 182 8.51 4.89 -6.52
C SER A 182 9.51 5.72 -5.70
N PRO A 183 9.51 7.05 -5.79
CA PRO A 183 10.36 7.89 -4.95
C PRO A 183 9.99 7.81 -3.47
N TYR A 184 8.72 7.63 -3.16
CA TYR A 184 8.12 7.46 -1.84
C TYR A 184 7.11 6.29 -1.90
N TRP A 185 5.96 6.35 -1.23
CA TRP A 185 4.94 5.31 -1.29
C TRP A 185 4.49 5.04 -2.73
N THR A 186 4.37 3.77 -3.09
CA THR A 186 4.11 3.38 -4.48
C THR A 186 2.66 3.58 -4.87
N PHE A 187 1.74 2.93 -4.15
CA PHE A 187 0.31 3.06 -4.36
C PHE A 187 -0.34 3.54 -3.06
N TRP A 188 -0.86 4.74 -3.07
CA TRP A 188 -1.53 5.31 -1.93
C TRP A 188 -2.98 5.65 -2.26
N ALA A 189 -3.92 5.10 -1.47
CA ALA A 189 -5.33 5.38 -1.61
C ALA A 189 -5.93 5.77 -0.25
N HIS A 190 -6.61 6.90 -0.18
CA HIS A 190 -7.18 7.40 1.05
C HIS A 190 -8.64 7.83 0.87
N GLY A 191 -9.51 7.46 1.81
CA GLY A 191 -10.94 7.77 1.73
C GLY A 191 -11.67 7.09 0.56
N VAL A 192 -11.09 6.04 0.00
CA VAL A 192 -11.66 5.31 -1.15
C VAL A 192 -12.76 4.34 -0.72
N LYS A 193 -13.69 4.05 -1.65
CA LYS A 193 -14.73 3.04 -1.44
C LYS A 193 -14.87 2.16 -2.67
N TYR A 194 -15.07 0.86 -2.46
CA TYR A 194 -15.23 -0.12 -3.55
C TYR A 194 -14.08 -0.03 -4.56
N LEU A 195 -12.84 -0.07 -4.04
CA LEU A 195 -11.64 -0.11 -4.86
C LEU A 195 -11.24 -1.57 -5.10
N GLU A 196 -11.05 -1.93 -6.36
CA GLU A 196 -10.43 -3.20 -6.77
C GLU A 196 -9.05 -2.93 -7.39
N VAL A 197 -8.03 -3.68 -6.93
CA VAL A 197 -6.69 -3.65 -7.52
C VAL A 197 -6.27 -5.08 -7.81
N ARG A 198 -5.91 -5.39 -9.06
CA ARG A 198 -5.52 -6.75 -9.45
C ARG A 198 -4.46 -6.80 -10.54
N ASN A 199 -3.69 -7.87 -10.56
CA ASN A 199 -2.62 -8.08 -11.53
C ASN A 199 -1.68 -6.88 -11.62
N VAL A 200 -1.36 -6.28 -10.48
CA VAL A 200 -0.42 -5.15 -10.37
C VAL A 200 0.88 -5.66 -9.80
N ASP A 201 1.98 -5.34 -10.49
CA ASP A 201 3.32 -5.66 -10.03
C ASP A 201 3.97 -4.39 -9.45
N ILE A 202 4.42 -4.44 -8.21
CA ILE A 202 5.18 -3.34 -7.57
C ILE A 202 6.62 -3.78 -7.35
N SER A 203 7.58 -2.95 -7.76
CA SER A 203 9.00 -3.18 -7.49
C SER A 203 9.74 -1.87 -7.19
N ALA A 204 10.27 -1.73 -5.99
CA ALA A 204 11.07 -0.57 -5.57
C ALA A 204 12.32 -1.07 -4.83
N ARG A 205 13.45 -1.17 -5.56
CA ARG A 205 14.73 -1.68 -5.04
C ARG A 205 15.90 -1.20 -5.89
N ARG A 206 17.08 -1.11 -5.29
CA ARG A 206 18.30 -0.70 -6.00
C ARG A 206 19.00 -1.85 -6.71
N THR A 207 18.87 -3.05 -6.17
CA THR A 207 19.56 -4.24 -6.66
C THR A 207 18.58 -5.33 -7.05
N ASP A 208 19.06 -6.35 -7.75
CA ASP A 208 18.28 -7.54 -8.10
C ASP A 208 18.58 -8.71 -7.16
N HIS A 209 19.22 -8.46 -6.00
CA HIS A 209 19.48 -9.52 -5.00
C HIS A 209 18.19 -9.99 -4.33
N ASP A 210 18.16 -11.27 -4.00
CA ASP A 210 17.15 -11.83 -3.13
C ASP A 210 17.38 -11.34 -1.68
N GLY A 211 16.40 -10.67 -1.11
CA GLY A 211 16.48 -10.09 0.23
C GLY A 211 16.64 -8.57 0.22
N HIS A 212 16.96 -8.01 1.37
CA HIS A 212 16.99 -6.57 1.62
C HIS A 212 18.33 -6.17 2.23
N ASP A 213 19.33 -5.99 1.40
CA ASP A 213 20.64 -5.55 1.88
C ASP A 213 20.63 -4.04 2.25
N ILE A 214 21.74 -3.57 2.81
CA ILE A 214 21.87 -2.19 3.26
C ILE A 214 21.75 -1.18 2.10
N ILE A 215 22.03 -1.60 0.87
CA ILE A 215 21.93 -0.75 -0.32
C ILE A 215 20.46 -0.62 -0.72
N ASP A 216 19.72 -1.72 -0.70
CA ASP A 216 18.28 -1.73 -0.98
C ASP A 216 17.50 -0.96 0.07
N LEU A 217 17.91 -1.02 1.35
CA LEU A 217 17.32 -0.24 2.43
C LEU A 217 17.34 1.28 2.22
N SER A 218 18.18 1.78 1.32
CA SER A 218 18.16 3.20 0.93
C SER A 218 16.87 3.62 0.23
N ALA A 219 16.13 2.66 -0.34
CA ALA A 219 14.81 2.85 -0.92
C ALA A 219 13.66 2.75 0.13
N PHE A 220 13.95 3.06 1.40
CA PHE A 220 12.96 3.02 2.48
C PHE A 220 11.74 3.93 2.22
N ASN A 221 10.62 3.64 2.87
CA ASN A 221 9.31 4.24 2.63
C ASN A 221 8.83 4.11 1.17
N THR A 222 9.18 3.01 0.51
CA THR A 222 8.60 2.65 -0.77
C THR A 222 7.46 1.65 -0.59
N ASP A 223 6.59 1.95 0.39
CA ASP A 223 5.42 1.13 0.73
C ASP A 223 4.70 0.68 -0.55
N GLY A 224 4.31 -0.58 -0.61
CA GLY A 224 3.67 -1.15 -1.80
C GLY A 224 2.26 -0.60 -1.98
N PHE A 225 1.31 -1.18 -1.25
CA PHE A 225 -0.07 -0.70 -1.21
C PHE A 225 -0.39 -0.11 0.16
N ASP A 226 -0.56 1.18 0.24
CA ASP A 226 -1.00 1.93 1.40
C ASP A 226 -2.44 2.40 1.22
N VAL A 227 -3.40 1.75 1.85
CA VAL A 227 -4.81 2.02 1.61
C VAL A 227 -5.58 2.31 2.89
N ALA A 228 -6.42 3.35 2.84
CA ALA A 228 -7.41 3.68 3.85
C ALA A 228 -8.76 3.91 3.19
N GLY A 229 -9.79 3.19 3.64
CA GLY A 229 -11.11 3.29 3.03
C GLY A 229 -12.02 2.14 3.41
N ASP A 230 -13.03 1.91 2.60
CA ASP A 230 -14.08 0.94 2.87
C ASP A 230 -14.37 0.08 1.63
N TYR A 231 -14.49 -1.24 1.80
CA TYR A 231 -14.64 -2.21 0.72
C TYR A 231 -13.49 -2.15 -0.31
N VAL A 232 -12.28 -2.45 0.13
CA VAL A 232 -11.09 -2.53 -0.72
C VAL A 232 -10.72 -3.99 -0.96
N TRP A 233 -10.47 -4.35 -2.20
CA TRP A 233 -10.02 -5.68 -2.62
C TRP A 233 -8.74 -5.58 -3.44
N ILE A 234 -7.64 -6.10 -2.92
CA ILE A 234 -6.34 -6.16 -3.62
C ILE A 234 -5.95 -7.62 -3.77
N HIS A 235 -5.73 -8.07 -5.00
CA HIS A 235 -5.50 -9.49 -5.25
C HIS A 235 -4.69 -9.78 -6.52
N ASP A 236 -4.13 -10.97 -6.58
CA ASP A 236 -3.32 -11.44 -7.70
C ASP A 236 -2.18 -10.47 -8.06
N CYS A 237 -1.49 -9.97 -7.03
CA CYS A 237 -0.45 -8.95 -7.15
C CYS A 237 0.92 -9.46 -6.71
N THR A 238 1.98 -8.79 -7.18
CA THR A 238 3.34 -8.97 -6.67
C THR A 238 3.87 -7.67 -6.08
N VAL A 239 4.61 -7.77 -4.96
CA VAL A 239 5.18 -6.60 -4.28
C VAL A 239 6.60 -6.91 -3.83
N TRP A 240 7.56 -6.13 -4.28
CA TRP A 240 8.93 -6.16 -3.77
C TRP A 240 9.40 -4.73 -3.50
N ASN A 241 9.41 -4.35 -2.24
CA ASN A 241 9.68 -2.98 -1.81
C ASN A 241 10.53 -2.95 -0.53
N GLN A 242 10.81 -1.76 0.00
CA GLN A 242 11.68 -1.56 1.16
C GLN A 242 10.93 -0.95 2.36
N ASP A 243 9.61 -1.18 2.44
CA ASP A 243 8.76 -0.84 3.59
C ASP A 243 7.53 -1.74 3.61
N ASP A 244 6.40 -1.33 4.21
CA ASP A 244 5.17 -2.13 4.26
C ASP A 244 4.77 -2.62 2.86
N CYS A 245 4.52 -3.93 2.70
CA CYS A 245 4.16 -4.48 1.38
C CYS A 245 2.71 -4.15 1.04
N VAL A 246 1.81 -4.50 1.95
CA VAL A 246 0.37 -4.24 1.85
C VAL A 246 -0.09 -3.74 3.20
N CYS A 247 -0.62 -2.55 3.23
CA CYS A 247 -0.95 -1.87 4.47
C CYS A 247 -2.37 -1.32 4.50
N ALA A 248 -3.17 -1.79 5.46
CA ALA A 248 -4.41 -1.13 5.85
C ALA A 248 -4.09 0.01 6.81
N LYS A 249 -4.18 1.26 6.33
CA LYS A 249 -3.89 2.47 7.12
C LYS A 249 -5.04 2.84 8.04
N ASP A 250 -4.86 3.88 8.84
CA ASP A 250 -5.84 4.37 9.83
C ASP A 250 -7.21 4.66 9.20
N GLY A 251 -8.28 4.11 9.77
CA GLY A 251 -9.65 4.26 9.28
C GLY A 251 -10.09 3.26 8.20
N SER A 252 -9.44 2.11 8.11
CA SER A 252 -9.74 1.06 7.12
C SER A 252 -10.81 0.09 7.61
N THR A 253 -11.81 -0.20 6.76
CA THR A 253 -12.86 -1.18 7.05
C THR A 253 -13.16 -2.06 5.83
N ASN A 254 -13.61 -3.31 6.09
CA ASN A 254 -14.07 -4.24 5.06
C ASN A 254 -13.04 -4.45 3.93
N MET A 255 -11.82 -4.85 4.27
CA MET A 255 -10.75 -5.05 3.30
C MET A 255 -10.39 -6.51 3.12
N LEU A 256 -10.08 -6.89 1.89
CA LEU A 256 -9.57 -8.19 1.54
C LEU A 256 -8.28 -8.05 0.71
N PHE A 257 -7.21 -8.68 1.20
CA PHE A 257 -5.92 -8.80 0.52
C PHE A 257 -5.62 -10.28 0.32
N GLU A 258 -5.50 -10.74 -0.92
CA GLU A 258 -5.34 -12.17 -1.18
C GLU A 258 -4.55 -12.50 -2.44
N ARG A 259 -3.98 -13.70 -2.47
CA ARG A 259 -3.16 -14.20 -3.60
C ARG A 259 -2.08 -13.22 -4.01
N ILE A 260 -1.27 -12.82 -3.02
CA ILE A 260 -0.18 -11.85 -3.20
C ILE A 260 1.15 -12.56 -2.96
N ASN A 261 2.12 -12.27 -3.81
CA ASN A 261 3.51 -12.62 -3.59
C ASN A 261 4.26 -11.36 -3.15
N ALA A 262 4.83 -11.36 -1.93
CA ALA A 262 5.36 -10.13 -1.32
C ALA A 262 6.76 -10.31 -0.73
N SER A 263 7.55 -9.24 -0.78
CA SER A 263 8.84 -9.11 -0.11
C SER A 263 9.06 -7.64 0.32
N GLY A 264 9.21 -7.41 1.63
CA GLY A 264 9.36 -6.07 2.23
C GLY A 264 9.22 -6.13 3.74
N VAL A 265 8.67 -5.10 4.39
CA VAL A 265 8.54 -5.07 5.85
C VAL A 265 7.41 -5.96 6.35
N GLY A 266 6.30 -6.07 5.65
CA GLY A 266 5.26 -7.00 6.07
C GLY A 266 3.86 -6.70 5.51
N LEU A 267 2.91 -7.58 5.92
CA LEU A 267 1.47 -7.39 5.75
C LEU A 267 0.98 -6.60 6.95
N THR A 268 0.67 -5.33 6.74
CA THR A 268 0.60 -4.35 7.82
C THR A 268 -0.82 -3.85 8.07
N ILE A 269 -1.15 -3.65 9.34
CA ILE A 269 -2.25 -2.77 9.76
C ILE A 269 -1.63 -1.62 10.54
N GLY A 270 -1.67 -0.44 9.95
CA GLY A 270 -1.13 0.76 10.62
C GLY A 270 -0.10 1.57 9.80
N SER A 271 0.47 2.59 10.40
CA SER A 271 0.35 2.94 11.84
C SER A 271 -1.04 3.51 12.12
N ILE A 272 -1.69 2.98 13.13
CA ILE A 272 -3.01 3.43 13.55
C ILE A 272 -2.85 4.58 14.56
N GLY A 273 -3.66 5.61 14.39
CA GLY A 273 -3.80 6.73 15.32
C GLY A 273 -5.02 6.53 16.22
N SER A 274 -6.12 7.20 15.90
CA SER A 274 -7.34 7.24 16.72
C SER A 274 -8.56 6.59 16.10
N SER A 275 -8.45 6.09 14.89
CA SER A 275 -9.59 5.50 14.16
C SER A 275 -9.80 4.02 14.50
N THR A 276 -10.90 3.47 13.98
CA THR A 276 -11.18 2.03 14.04
C THR A 276 -10.83 1.39 12.71
N ASN A 277 -9.98 0.36 12.77
CA ASN A 277 -9.71 -0.54 11.66
C ASN A 277 -10.42 -1.87 11.95
N ARG A 278 -11.31 -2.30 11.05
CA ARG A 278 -12.17 -3.45 11.32
C ARG A 278 -12.47 -4.27 10.07
N ASN A 279 -12.68 -5.59 10.30
CA ASN A 279 -13.06 -6.55 9.26
C ASN A 279 -12.04 -6.53 8.09
N ILE A 280 -10.80 -6.86 8.41
CA ILE A 280 -9.70 -6.88 7.46
C ILE A 280 -9.14 -8.31 7.39
N THR A 281 -9.04 -8.82 6.18
CA THR A 281 -8.53 -10.17 5.92
C THR A 281 -7.33 -10.14 5.00
N PHE A 282 -6.25 -10.82 5.42
CA PHE A 282 -5.11 -11.19 4.58
C PHE A 282 -5.13 -12.70 4.42
N ARG A 283 -5.20 -13.23 3.19
CA ARG A 283 -5.22 -14.67 2.98
C ARG A 283 -4.51 -15.13 1.71
N ASP A 284 -4.06 -16.38 1.73
CA ASP A 284 -3.44 -17.02 0.58
C ASP A 284 -2.23 -16.20 0.05
N ILE A 285 -1.32 -15.81 0.96
CA ILE A 285 -0.20 -14.92 0.66
C ILE A 285 1.12 -15.67 0.88
N TYR A 286 2.04 -15.49 -0.04
CA TYR A 286 3.41 -15.95 0.07
C TYR A 286 4.36 -14.76 0.25
N MET A 287 5.10 -14.75 1.35
CA MET A 287 6.14 -13.75 1.63
C MET A 287 7.51 -14.41 1.60
N HIS A 288 8.41 -13.87 0.80
CA HIS A 288 9.77 -14.40 0.69
C HIS A 288 10.81 -13.33 1.02
N ASN A 289 11.89 -13.74 1.71
CA ASN A 289 13.01 -12.86 2.03
C ASN A 289 12.55 -11.51 2.58
N THR A 290 11.62 -11.54 3.53
CA THR A 290 10.97 -10.35 4.08
C THR A 290 11.63 -9.91 5.40
N TYR A 291 11.43 -8.67 5.83
CA TYR A 291 11.84 -8.24 7.17
C TYR A 291 10.95 -8.85 8.25
N LYS A 292 9.66 -8.54 8.19
CA LYS A 292 8.62 -9.12 9.03
C LYS A 292 7.65 -9.88 8.12
N GLY A 293 6.70 -10.53 8.71
CA GLY A 293 5.58 -11.11 7.99
C GLY A 293 4.29 -10.37 8.32
N ILE A 294 3.83 -10.49 9.55
CA ILE A 294 2.61 -9.87 10.05
C ILE A 294 3.00 -8.70 10.95
N TYR A 295 2.49 -7.51 10.65
CA TYR A 295 2.84 -6.30 11.37
C TYR A 295 1.61 -5.44 11.66
N MET A 296 1.11 -5.47 12.91
CA MET A 296 0.05 -4.57 13.38
C MET A 296 0.64 -3.56 14.35
N LYS A 297 0.39 -2.25 14.11
CA LYS A 297 1.11 -1.20 14.81
C LYS A 297 0.28 0.04 15.13
N PHE A 298 0.36 0.49 16.38
CA PHE A 298 -0.05 1.84 16.79
C PHE A 298 1.16 2.76 16.86
N ARG A 299 1.03 3.98 16.32
CA ARG A 299 2.08 4.99 16.37
C ARG A 299 2.02 5.82 17.63
N ASP A 300 0.85 6.35 17.95
CA ASP A 300 0.70 7.29 19.06
C ASP A 300 0.45 6.61 20.41
N LEU A 301 1.08 7.16 21.46
CA LEU A 301 0.90 6.68 22.83
C LEU A 301 -0.44 7.11 23.44
N ASN A 302 -1.03 8.21 22.96
CA ASN A 302 -2.14 8.92 23.60
C ASN A 302 -3.46 8.87 22.83
N HIS A 303 -3.52 8.22 21.68
CA HIS A 303 -4.74 8.11 20.86
C HIS A 303 -5.32 6.70 20.94
N GLY A 304 -6.57 6.58 21.33
CA GLY A 304 -7.27 5.32 21.57
C GLY A 304 -7.86 4.70 20.30
N GLY A 305 -7.06 4.35 19.31
CA GLY A 305 -7.52 3.64 18.12
C GLY A 305 -7.92 2.19 18.42
N ILE A 306 -8.64 1.56 17.50
CA ILE A 306 -9.11 0.17 17.61
C ILE A 306 -8.71 -0.60 16.36
N VAL A 307 -8.16 -1.80 16.57
CA VAL A 307 -7.95 -2.82 15.54
C VAL A 307 -8.77 -4.04 15.95
N GLU A 308 -9.82 -4.34 15.20
CA GLU A 308 -10.76 -5.42 15.56
C GLU A 308 -11.20 -6.27 14.37
N ASP A 309 -11.56 -7.53 14.64
CA ASP A 309 -12.05 -8.48 13.64
C ASP A 309 -11.06 -8.67 12.47
N ILE A 310 -9.85 -9.07 12.81
CA ILE A 310 -8.74 -9.23 11.85
C ILE A 310 -8.45 -10.72 11.64
N LEU A 311 -8.28 -11.10 10.38
CA LEU A 311 -7.91 -12.45 9.99
C LEU A 311 -6.66 -12.44 9.10
N TYR A 312 -5.64 -13.20 9.53
CA TYR A 312 -4.53 -13.63 8.68
C TYR A 312 -4.65 -15.13 8.48
N GLU A 313 -4.78 -15.59 7.25
CA GLU A 313 -5.07 -16.99 6.95
C GLU A 313 -4.25 -17.51 5.76
N ASN A 314 -3.74 -18.75 5.88
CA ASN A 314 -2.99 -19.42 4.81
C ASN A 314 -1.80 -18.60 4.32
N ILE A 315 -0.91 -18.21 5.22
CA ILE A 315 0.25 -17.36 4.88
C ILE A 315 1.54 -18.16 5.10
N VAL A 316 2.41 -18.11 4.11
CA VAL A 316 3.79 -18.61 4.21
C VAL A 316 4.74 -17.44 4.27
N ILE A 317 5.66 -17.46 5.24
CA ILE A 317 6.66 -16.41 5.46
C ILE A 317 8.03 -17.08 5.43
N ASP A 318 8.78 -16.89 4.35
CA ASP A 318 10.09 -17.48 4.14
C ASP A 318 11.23 -16.50 4.44
N ASN A 319 12.21 -16.97 5.20
CA ASN A 319 13.44 -16.25 5.54
C ASN A 319 13.23 -14.84 6.12
N PRO A 320 12.31 -14.65 7.11
CA PRO A 320 12.15 -13.31 7.72
C PRO A 320 13.41 -12.92 8.49
N GLU A 321 13.91 -11.72 8.23
CA GLU A 321 15.17 -11.22 8.81
C GLU A 321 14.99 -10.65 10.23
N GLN A 322 13.75 -10.21 10.55
CA GLN A 322 13.36 -9.69 11.86
C GLN A 322 12.27 -10.58 12.47
N TRP A 323 11.55 -10.06 13.48
CA TRP A 323 10.44 -10.75 14.13
C TRP A 323 9.29 -10.96 13.14
N PRO A 324 8.98 -12.19 12.74
CA PRO A 324 7.96 -12.43 11.70
C PRO A 324 6.54 -12.06 12.11
N ILE A 325 6.24 -12.05 13.41
CA ILE A 325 4.94 -11.63 13.93
C ILE A 325 5.14 -10.50 14.94
N TRP A 326 4.57 -9.34 14.64
CA TRP A 326 4.61 -8.18 15.53
C TRP A 326 3.23 -7.56 15.68
N ILE A 327 2.66 -7.62 16.87
CA ILE A 327 1.38 -7.01 17.23
C ILE A 327 1.63 -6.09 18.42
N GLY A 328 1.60 -4.77 18.21
CA GLY A 328 1.94 -3.85 19.30
C GLY A 328 2.29 -2.43 18.88
N PRO A 329 3.19 -1.75 19.60
CA PRO A 329 3.61 -0.40 19.24
C PRO A 329 4.44 -0.40 17.96
N ALA A 330 4.35 0.68 17.19
CA ALA A 330 5.16 0.85 15.99
C ALA A 330 6.65 0.97 16.36
N GLN A 331 7.50 0.22 15.67
CA GLN A 331 8.93 0.47 15.70
C GLN A 331 9.25 1.73 14.88
N GLN A 332 10.05 2.61 15.46
CA GLN A 332 10.44 3.88 14.83
C GLN A 332 11.97 4.03 14.90
N SER A 333 12.49 4.77 13.95
CA SER A 333 13.85 5.30 13.97
C SER A 333 13.81 6.82 14.06
N ASP A 334 14.77 7.41 14.72
CA ASP A 334 15.03 8.84 14.74
C ASP A 334 16.30 9.09 13.91
N SER A 335 16.34 10.17 13.15
CA SER A 335 17.52 10.54 12.35
C SER A 335 18.77 10.74 13.20
N ASP A 336 18.59 11.28 14.41
CA ASP A 336 19.70 11.65 15.29
C ASP A 336 20.10 10.52 16.25
N ASN A 337 19.14 9.66 16.63
CA ASN A 337 19.39 8.53 17.51
C ASN A 337 18.42 7.37 17.24
N LEU A 338 18.85 6.44 16.43
CA LEU A 338 18.04 5.28 16.01
C LEU A 338 17.43 4.49 17.17
N CYS A 339 18.11 4.45 18.33
CA CYS A 339 17.66 3.69 19.48
C CYS A 339 16.82 4.49 20.49
N ALA A 340 16.56 5.78 20.26
CA ALA A 340 15.76 6.62 21.17
C ALA A 340 14.34 6.92 20.67
N ALA A 341 13.96 6.43 19.51
CA ALA A 341 12.67 6.70 18.92
C ALA A 341 11.49 6.06 19.69
N HIS A 342 10.33 6.68 19.58
CA HIS A 342 9.08 6.28 20.23
C HIS A 342 7.96 6.02 19.20
N PRO A 343 6.96 5.19 19.49
CA PRO A 343 6.67 4.51 20.74
C PRO A 343 7.62 3.37 21.04
N CYS A 344 8.18 2.71 20.02
CA CYS A 344 9.12 1.60 20.20
C CYS A 344 10.34 1.81 19.30
N SER A 345 11.52 1.78 19.89
CA SER A 345 12.78 1.87 19.15
C SER A 345 12.99 0.65 18.26
N ILE A 346 13.58 0.84 17.07
CA ILE A 346 14.00 -0.27 16.21
C ILE A 346 15.08 -1.16 16.85
N CYS A 347 15.78 -0.68 17.87
CA CYS A 347 16.79 -1.43 18.60
C CYS A 347 16.18 -2.36 19.68
N TRP A 348 14.94 -2.16 20.07
CA TRP A 348 14.23 -3.02 21.01
C TRP A 348 13.61 -4.23 20.26
N PRO A 349 13.54 -5.44 20.84
CA PRO A 349 13.97 -5.86 22.18
C PRO A 349 15.44 -6.32 22.29
N LYS A 350 16.27 -6.19 21.25
CA LYS A 350 17.69 -6.58 21.30
C LYS A 350 18.47 -5.81 22.38
N LEU A 351 18.20 -4.52 22.49
CA LEU A 351 18.75 -3.67 23.54
C LEU A 351 17.71 -3.46 24.64
N PRO A 352 18.14 -3.36 25.92
CA PRO A 352 17.23 -3.17 27.04
C PRO A 352 16.50 -1.83 26.97
N GLU A 353 15.30 -1.73 27.57
CA GLU A 353 14.43 -0.54 27.57
C GLU A 353 15.11 0.77 28.03
N LYS A 354 16.16 0.69 28.86
CA LYS A 354 16.98 1.85 29.23
C LYS A 354 17.68 2.51 28.04
N VAL A 355 18.08 1.72 27.05
CA VAL A 355 18.83 2.17 25.86
C VAL A 355 17.90 2.33 24.68
N ALA A 356 16.97 1.39 24.54
CA ALA A 356 16.02 1.31 23.45
C ALA A 356 14.60 1.22 24.01
N PRO A 357 13.93 2.36 24.22
CA PRO A 357 12.60 2.37 24.82
C PRO A 357 11.55 1.71 23.94
N CYS A 358 10.57 1.08 24.58
CA CYS A 358 9.39 0.54 23.91
C CYS A 358 8.17 0.64 24.84
N TYR A 359 7.21 1.45 24.45
CA TYR A 359 6.00 1.72 25.20
C TYR A 359 4.79 1.33 24.37
N SER A 360 3.84 0.61 24.94
CA SER A 360 2.60 0.31 24.23
C SER A 360 1.73 1.55 24.10
N ALA A 361 1.16 1.74 22.92
CA ALA A 361 0.14 2.76 22.68
C ALA A 361 -1.17 2.41 23.43
N SER A 362 -2.04 3.39 23.67
CA SER A 362 -3.34 3.22 24.30
C SER A 362 -4.39 2.53 23.39
N GLY A 363 -4.04 2.14 22.20
CA GLY A 363 -4.91 1.45 21.24
C GLY A 363 -5.31 0.04 21.69
N ARG A 364 -6.41 -0.44 21.15
CA ARG A 364 -7.00 -1.75 21.48
C ARG A 364 -6.86 -2.71 20.30
N TYR A 365 -6.49 -3.97 20.62
CA TYR A 365 -6.52 -5.09 19.70
C TYR A 365 -7.56 -6.09 20.16
N ILE A 366 -8.54 -6.41 19.31
CA ILE A 366 -9.69 -7.25 19.68
C ILE A 366 -10.00 -8.22 18.53
N ASN A 367 -10.26 -9.49 18.84
CA ASN A 367 -10.65 -10.50 17.87
C ASN A 367 -9.63 -10.64 16.72
N ILE A 368 -8.38 -10.93 17.03
CA ILE A 368 -7.32 -11.12 16.06
C ILE A 368 -7.07 -12.62 15.87
N THR A 369 -7.18 -13.12 14.66
CA THR A 369 -6.95 -14.54 14.35
C THR A 369 -5.80 -14.68 13.34
N LEU A 370 -4.82 -15.48 13.71
CA LEU A 370 -3.78 -16.00 12.83
C LEU A 370 -4.04 -17.48 12.62
N ARG A 371 -4.35 -17.90 11.38
CA ARG A 371 -4.68 -19.28 11.04
C ARG A 371 -3.83 -19.81 9.90
N ASN A 372 -3.31 -21.03 10.06
CA ASN A 372 -2.48 -21.68 9.04
C ASN A 372 -1.32 -20.78 8.60
N ILE A 373 -0.53 -20.28 9.54
CA ILE A 373 0.65 -19.47 9.28
C ILE A 373 1.88 -20.36 9.37
N THR A 374 2.70 -20.38 8.33
CA THR A 374 3.97 -21.12 8.31
C THR A 374 5.11 -20.14 8.16
N VAL A 375 6.02 -20.13 9.12
CA VAL A 375 7.26 -19.32 9.08
C VAL A 375 8.43 -20.26 8.90
N ASN A 376 9.20 -20.08 7.82
CA ASN A 376 10.36 -20.90 7.52
C ASN A 376 11.65 -20.10 7.69
N ASN A 377 12.65 -20.74 8.30
CA ASN A 377 14.01 -20.22 8.49
C ASN A 377 14.07 -18.81 9.14
N PRO A 378 13.30 -18.50 10.21
CA PRO A 378 13.34 -17.20 10.82
C PRO A 378 14.72 -16.90 11.41
N GLN A 379 15.20 -15.66 11.23
CA GLN A 379 16.51 -15.22 11.72
C GLN A 379 16.47 -14.67 13.14
N MET A 380 15.27 -14.43 13.68
CA MET A 380 15.01 -13.86 15.00
C MET A 380 13.98 -14.68 15.79
N HIS A 381 13.66 -14.25 16.99
CA HIS A 381 12.55 -14.77 17.80
C HIS A 381 11.23 -14.78 17.04
N PRO A 382 10.28 -15.64 17.40
CA PRO A 382 8.98 -15.76 16.73
C PRO A 382 8.20 -14.46 16.63
N GLY A 383 8.23 -13.61 17.67
CA GLY A 383 7.52 -12.34 17.57
C GLY A 383 7.36 -11.56 18.87
N VAL A 384 6.64 -10.46 18.71
CA VAL A 384 6.27 -9.54 19.78
C VAL A 384 4.75 -9.41 19.82
N ILE A 385 4.16 -9.56 20.99
CA ILE A 385 2.73 -9.37 21.27
C ILE A 385 2.65 -8.45 22.49
N PHE A 386 2.51 -7.14 22.25
CA PHE A 386 2.65 -6.15 23.29
C PHE A 386 1.47 -5.19 23.36
N GLY A 387 0.48 -5.54 24.19
CA GLY A 387 -0.69 -4.72 24.48
C GLY A 387 -0.43 -3.60 25.48
N ASN A 388 -1.42 -2.77 25.70
CA ASN A 388 -1.39 -1.74 26.72
C ASN A 388 -1.83 -2.31 28.09
N LEU A 389 -1.27 -1.81 29.17
CA LEU A 389 -1.57 -2.28 30.51
C LEU A 389 -3.04 -1.99 30.91
N THR A 390 -3.58 -0.84 30.50
CA THR A 390 -4.97 -0.44 30.82
C THR A 390 -5.99 -0.94 29.81
N THR A 391 -5.55 -1.27 28.60
CA THR A 391 -6.37 -1.85 27.52
C THR A 391 -5.66 -3.08 26.95
N PRO A 392 -5.61 -4.20 27.69
CA PRO A 392 -4.97 -5.43 27.23
C PRO A 392 -5.57 -5.91 25.90
N MET A 393 -4.79 -6.67 25.14
CA MET A 393 -5.29 -7.34 23.93
C MET A 393 -6.33 -8.39 24.31
N GLU A 394 -7.40 -8.49 23.54
CA GLU A 394 -8.53 -9.40 23.83
C GLU A 394 -8.83 -10.32 22.65
N ASN A 395 -9.12 -11.58 22.93
CA ASN A 395 -9.54 -12.61 21.96
C ASN A 395 -8.55 -12.81 20.82
N LEU A 396 -7.28 -13.03 21.15
CA LEU A 396 -6.27 -13.42 20.17
C LEU A 396 -6.28 -14.93 19.98
N VAL A 397 -6.29 -15.39 18.75
CA VAL A 397 -6.29 -16.81 18.39
C VAL A 397 -5.13 -17.12 17.45
N PHE A 398 -4.25 -18.03 17.86
CA PHE A 398 -3.25 -18.64 16.99
C PHE A 398 -3.66 -20.08 16.73
N ASP A 399 -4.00 -20.39 15.50
CA ASP A 399 -4.49 -21.70 15.05
C ASP A 399 -3.56 -22.22 13.93
N ASN A 400 -2.78 -23.27 14.24
CA ASN A 400 -1.76 -23.80 13.33
C ASN A 400 -0.70 -22.75 12.91
N VAL A 401 -0.13 -22.01 13.85
CA VAL A 401 0.98 -21.07 13.61
C VAL A 401 2.31 -21.78 13.87
N LYS A 402 3.06 -22.08 12.81
CA LYS A 402 4.24 -22.98 12.84
C LYS A 402 5.52 -22.26 12.45
N PHE A 403 6.60 -22.61 13.16
CA PHE A 403 7.95 -22.11 12.87
C PHE A 403 8.86 -23.30 12.55
N ASN A 404 9.41 -23.30 11.34
CA ASN A 404 10.30 -24.33 10.84
C ASN A 404 11.74 -23.83 10.73
N ASN A 405 12.70 -24.67 11.12
CA ASN A 405 14.13 -24.41 10.97
C ASN A 405 14.58 -23.05 11.52
N PRO A 406 14.26 -22.69 12.77
CA PRO A 406 14.71 -21.41 13.33
C PRO A 406 16.24 -21.38 13.41
N LYS A 407 16.82 -20.18 13.32
CA LYS A 407 18.26 -19.99 13.41
C LYS A 407 18.80 -20.56 14.72
N LYS A 408 19.87 -21.36 14.62
CA LYS A 408 20.51 -21.96 15.80
C LYS A 408 21.04 -20.87 16.74
N GLY A 409 20.76 -21.04 18.04
CA GLY A 409 21.19 -20.11 19.09
C GLY A 409 20.24 -18.94 19.33
N GLU A 410 19.22 -18.77 18.51
CA GLU A 410 18.15 -17.81 18.81
C GLU A 410 17.07 -18.47 19.69
N GLU A 411 16.64 -17.73 20.70
CA GLU A 411 15.61 -18.21 21.62
C GLU A 411 14.24 -18.25 20.95
N GLN A 412 13.50 -19.31 21.15
CA GLN A 412 12.21 -19.54 20.50
C GLN A 412 11.04 -19.17 21.41
N TYR A 413 10.96 -17.92 21.80
CA TYR A 413 9.85 -17.40 22.59
C TYR A 413 9.31 -16.06 22.04
N TYR A 414 8.04 -15.80 22.27
CA TYR A 414 7.45 -14.49 22.03
C TYR A 414 7.73 -13.53 23.19
N VAL A 415 8.06 -12.28 22.86
CA VAL A 415 7.95 -11.21 23.85
C VAL A 415 6.47 -10.87 24.01
N CYS A 416 5.87 -11.28 25.14
CA CYS A 416 4.45 -11.23 25.34
C CYS A 416 4.10 -10.44 26.60
N LYS A 417 3.34 -9.34 26.45
CA LYS A 417 2.93 -8.47 27.57
C LYS A 417 1.51 -7.96 27.38
N ASN A 418 0.76 -7.83 28.48
CA ASN A 418 -0.56 -7.19 28.53
C ASN A 418 -1.57 -7.79 27.54
N VAL A 419 -1.71 -9.10 27.59
CA VAL A 419 -2.69 -9.86 26.83
C VAL A 419 -3.72 -10.43 27.83
N GLY A 420 -4.98 -10.07 27.68
CA GLY A 420 -6.02 -10.45 28.60
C GLY A 420 -6.67 -11.80 28.30
N ASN A 421 -6.94 -12.08 27.04
CA ASN A 421 -7.56 -13.33 26.61
C ASN A 421 -6.99 -13.76 25.27
N ALA A 422 -6.28 -14.88 25.25
CA ALA A 422 -5.69 -15.43 24.04
C ALA A 422 -5.53 -16.95 24.14
N ILE A 423 -5.65 -17.65 23.01
CA ILE A 423 -5.51 -19.10 22.91
C ILE A 423 -4.60 -19.47 21.76
N ALA A 424 -3.80 -20.52 21.95
CA ALA A 424 -3.08 -21.23 20.90
C ALA A 424 -3.67 -22.62 20.73
N MET A 425 -3.97 -23.01 19.50
CA MET A 425 -4.61 -24.28 19.18
C MET A 425 -4.01 -24.94 17.93
N GLY A 426 -4.46 -26.13 17.63
CA GLY A 426 -3.94 -26.93 16.53
C GLY A 426 -2.46 -27.27 16.73
N ASP A 427 -1.67 -27.20 15.67
CA ASP A 427 -0.22 -27.45 15.69
C ASP A 427 0.60 -26.15 15.94
N THR A 428 0.10 -25.22 16.73
CA THR A 428 0.83 -23.96 17.01
C THR A 428 2.09 -24.24 17.83
N ASN A 429 3.24 -23.84 17.29
CA ASN A 429 4.55 -24.02 17.93
C ASN A 429 5.57 -22.96 17.41
N PRO A 430 6.23 -22.16 18.29
CA PRO A 430 6.08 -22.13 19.73
C PRO A 430 4.76 -21.44 20.19
N VAL A 431 4.27 -21.84 21.33
CA VAL A 431 3.10 -21.20 21.97
C VAL A 431 3.56 -19.92 22.68
N PRO A 432 2.92 -18.76 22.47
CA PRO A 432 3.23 -17.57 23.25
C PRO A 432 2.93 -17.79 24.74
N THR A 433 3.85 -17.41 25.63
CA THR A 433 3.75 -17.71 27.07
C THR A 433 2.55 -17.06 27.77
N CYS A 434 1.97 -16.03 27.17
CA CYS A 434 0.76 -15.37 27.68
C CYS A 434 -0.55 -15.94 27.11
N PHE A 435 -0.50 -16.97 26.24
CA PHE A 435 -1.67 -17.62 25.68
C PHE A 435 -2.03 -18.87 26.47
N LYS A 436 -3.33 -19.19 26.51
CA LYS A 436 -3.78 -20.51 26.97
C LYS A 436 -3.42 -21.54 25.91
N ASP A 437 -2.63 -22.52 26.29
CA ASP A 437 -2.24 -23.62 25.42
C ASP A 437 -3.40 -24.64 25.29
N MET A 438 -3.90 -24.77 24.07
CA MET A 438 -4.90 -25.77 23.67
C MET A 438 -4.40 -26.55 22.44
N THR A 439 -3.09 -26.63 22.25
CA THR A 439 -2.49 -27.32 21.12
C THR A 439 -2.69 -28.83 21.19
N ILE A 440 -2.72 -29.48 20.03
CA ILE A 440 -2.81 -30.92 19.96
C ILE A 440 -1.39 -31.48 20.16
N THR A 441 -1.11 -31.98 21.33
CA THR A 441 0.11 -32.76 21.55
C THR A 441 -0.02 -34.10 20.81
N THR A 442 0.51 -34.19 19.62
CA THR A 442 0.79 -35.51 19.00
C THR A 442 1.88 -36.18 19.85
N ARG A 443 1.44 -37.12 20.69
CA ARG A 443 2.35 -38.05 21.39
C ARG A 443 2.92 -39.08 20.44
#